data_b8eee00b38ac15c8f7aa8af68ac2e208
#
_entry.id   b8eee00b38ac15c8f7aa8af68ac2e208
#
_cell.length_a   1.000
_cell.length_b   1.000
_cell.length_c   1.000
_cell.angle_alpha   90.00
_cell.angle_beta   90.00
_cell.angle_gamma   90.00
#
_symmetry.space_group_name_H-M   'P 1'
#
loop_
_entity.id
_entity.type
_entity.pdbx_description
1 polymer ?
#
loop_
_entity_poly.entity_id
_entity_poly.type
_entity_poly.pdbx_seq_one_letter_code
_entity_poly.pdbx_strand_id
1 'polypeptide(L)'
;EKLFSYWIFLLRQDKLALRQTSNPEMVTQTPASAEQMASAQKEISISEFFAKNRHLLGFDNPRKALLTTIKEGVDNSLDACEEGGILPDIGIKIHQLEEDRFRVIIDDNGPGIVKEQMSKIFGKLLYGSKFHSRRQSRGQQGIGISAAGLYGQMTTGKGVVITSKTIKGKAIRLGVQLDFTKNKPLITGEEELGDWDRKHGTRFEVELEATYQRGLRSVDDYVKQTAVSNPHTTLRYLPPNAEEARVYERASKEVPAQAAEIKPHPYGVELGELMKMLRDTNSRWLVGFLQEEFCRVGRKKALEIIELAKLGEKSYPTRIAREEADALYRAIQKTKI
;
A
#
# COMPACT_ATOMS: atom_id res chain seq x y z
N GLU A 1 -15.53 48.49 27.69
CA GLU A 1 -14.96 48.55 29.07
C GLU A 1 -15.61 47.57 30.04
N LYS A 2 -16.94 47.39 30.03
CA LYS A 2 -17.65 46.48 30.97
C LYS A 2 -17.39 45.00 30.73
N LEU A 3 -17.11 44.56 29.49
CA LEU A 3 -16.80 43.17 29.13
C LEU A 3 -15.37 42.76 29.54
N PHE A 4 -14.44 43.70 29.54
CA PHE A 4 -13.05 43.46 29.94
C PHE A 4 -12.90 43.31 31.46
N SER A 5 -13.70 44.05 32.23
CA SER A 5 -13.73 43.94 33.69
C SER A 5 -14.34 42.61 34.17
N TYR A 6 -15.30 42.05 33.41
CA TYR A 6 -15.91 40.75 33.75
C TYR A 6 -14.96 39.58 33.51
N TRP A 7 -14.11 39.67 32.48
CA TRP A 7 -13.09 38.68 32.17
C TRP A 7 -11.95 38.63 33.21
N ILE A 8 -11.55 39.79 33.70
CA ILE A 8 -10.54 39.92 34.77
C ILE A 8 -11.09 39.41 36.12
N PHE A 9 -12.39 39.59 36.37
CA PHE A 9 -13.05 39.04 37.57
C PHE A 9 -13.13 37.50 37.54
N LEU A 10 -13.45 36.88 36.42
CA LEU A 10 -13.45 35.45 36.24
C LEU A 10 -12.05 34.83 36.39
N LEU A 11 -11.02 35.44 35.83
CA LEU A 11 -9.61 34.97 35.98
C LEU A 11 -9.06 35.12 37.41
N ARG A 12 -9.66 35.99 38.23
CA ARG A 12 -9.31 36.10 39.66
C ARG A 12 -10.00 35.07 40.53
N GLN A 13 -11.20 34.64 40.18
CA GLN A 13 -11.91 33.58 40.91
C GLN A 13 -11.21 32.23 40.72
N ASP A 14 -10.75 31.92 39.50
CA ASP A 14 -9.99 30.67 39.23
C ASP A 14 -8.63 30.60 39.94
N LYS A 15 -7.98 31.75 40.18
CA LYS A 15 -6.73 31.78 40.96
C LYS A 15 -6.93 31.67 42.47
N LEU A 16 -8.11 31.92 42.98
CA LEU A 16 -8.44 31.75 44.40
C LEU A 16 -8.93 30.33 44.71
N ALA A 17 -9.60 29.69 43.75
CA ALA A 17 -10.00 28.26 43.88
C ALA A 17 -8.81 27.29 43.85
N LEU A 18 -7.70 27.67 43.21
CA LEU A 18 -6.48 26.87 43.13
C LEU A 18 -5.54 26.98 44.37
N ARG A 19 -5.94 27.76 45.40
CA ARG A 19 -5.13 27.92 46.62
C ARG A 19 -5.63 27.15 47.84
N GLN A 20 -6.67 26.32 47.70
CA GLN A 20 -7.21 25.53 48.82
C GLN A 20 -7.30 24.00 48.53
N THR A 21 -6.55 23.47 47.62
CA THR A 21 -6.38 22.03 47.57
C THR A 21 -4.97 21.69 47.98
N SER A 22 -4.86 21.14 49.19
CA SER A 22 -3.89 20.18 49.72
C SER A 22 -2.59 20.00 48.94
N ASN A 23 -1.46 20.12 49.63
CA ASN A 23 -0.16 19.63 49.23
C ASN A 23 -0.30 18.45 48.25
N PRO A 24 0.24 18.50 47.02
CA PRO A 24 0.46 17.28 46.28
C PRO A 24 1.53 16.52 47.08
N GLU A 25 1.13 15.43 47.76
CA GLU A 25 2.11 14.41 48.10
C GLU A 25 2.89 14.16 46.82
N MET A 26 4.17 14.49 46.84
CA MET A 26 5.09 14.06 45.80
C MET A 26 5.06 12.52 45.89
N VAL A 27 4.27 11.91 45.00
CA VAL A 27 4.37 10.50 44.73
C VAL A 27 5.78 10.33 44.19
N THR A 28 6.71 10.02 45.08
CA THR A 28 8.06 9.59 44.71
C THR A 28 7.86 8.27 44.00
N GLN A 29 7.71 8.36 42.63
CA GLN A 29 7.72 7.16 41.81
C GLN A 29 9.07 6.49 42.04
N THR A 30 9.03 5.35 42.69
CA THR A 30 10.21 4.49 42.85
C THR A 30 10.70 4.19 41.44
N PRO A 31 11.98 4.45 41.12
CA PRO A 31 12.51 4.15 39.77
C PRO A 31 12.22 2.69 39.43
N ALA A 32 11.60 2.46 38.28
CA ALA A 32 11.33 1.10 37.80
C ALA A 32 12.66 0.37 37.56
N SER A 33 12.79 -0.86 38.02
CA SER A 33 14.00 -1.64 37.77
C SER A 33 14.10 -2.04 36.28
N ALA A 34 15.32 -2.35 35.81
CA ALA A 34 15.54 -2.81 34.46
C ALA A 34 14.70 -4.06 34.12
N GLU A 35 14.53 -4.96 35.11
CA GLU A 35 13.70 -6.16 34.95
C GLU A 35 12.20 -5.83 34.83
N GLN A 36 11.72 -4.85 35.58
CA GLN A 36 10.35 -4.35 35.47
C GLN A 36 10.12 -3.69 34.08
N MET A 37 11.09 -2.91 33.60
CA MET A 37 11.03 -2.32 32.28
C MET A 37 11.11 -3.39 31.19
N ALA A 38 11.95 -4.40 31.34
CA ALA A 38 12.07 -5.50 30.38
C ALA A 38 10.78 -6.34 30.30
N SER A 39 10.12 -6.60 31.45
CA SER A 39 8.85 -7.34 31.47
C SER A 39 7.68 -6.60 30.83
N ALA A 40 7.77 -5.27 30.71
CA ALA A 40 6.78 -4.44 30.03
C ALA A 40 6.96 -4.40 28.50
N GLN A 41 8.10 -4.84 27.98
CA GLN A 41 8.36 -4.89 26.55
C GLN A 41 7.54 -6.01 25.90
N LYS A 42 6.76 -5.65 24.86
CA LYS A 42 5.95 -6.60 24.10
C LYS A 42 6.14 -6.36 22.62
N GLU A 43 6.29 -7.43 21.88
CA GLU A 43 6.25 -7.36 20.42
C GLU A 43 4.83 -7.03 19.96
N ILE A 44 4.72 -6.19 18.94
CA ILE A 44 3.47 -5.84 18.29
C ILE A 44 3.47 -6.39 16.86
N SER A 45 2.38 -7.01 16.44
CA SER A 45 2.25 -7.48 15.07
C SER A 45 2.11 -6.32 14.09
N ILE A 46 2.45 -6.55 12.80
CA ILE A 46 2.31 -5.56 11.74
C ILE A 46 0.86 -5.07 11.63
N SER A 47 -0.11 -5.97 11.71
CA SER A 47 -1.53 -5.62 11.64
C SER A 47 -1.99 -4.83 12.86
N GLU A 48 -1.54 -5.17 14.05
CA GLU A 48 -1.83 -4.40 15.25
C GLU A 48 -1.18 -3.00 15.22
N PHE A 49 0.04 -2.91 14.70
CA PHE A 49 0.70 -1.61 14.46
C PHE A 49 -0.13 -0.73 13.54
N PHE A 50 -0.57 -1.23 12.40
CA PHE A 50 -1.39 -0.47 11.47
C PHE A 50 -2.81 -0.19 12.00
N ALA A 51 -3.39 -1.09 12.78
CA ALA A 51 -4.66 -0.85 13.46
C ALA A 51 -4.58 0.38 14.40
N LYS A 52 -3.47 0.51 15.15
CA LYS A 52 -3.20 1.66 16.01
C LYS A 52 -2.77 2.91 15.24
N ASN A 53 -2.19 2.75 14.05
CA ASN A 53 -1.63 3.82 13.23
C ASN A 53 -2.30 3.91 11.85
N ARG A 54 -3.63 3.76 11.81
CA ARG A 54 -4.43 3.77 10.55
C ARG A 54 -4.24 5.02 9.69
N HIS A 55 -3.83 6.14 10.28
CA HIS A 55 -3.49 7.36 9.55
C HIS A 55 -2.34 7.17 8.55
N LEU A 56 -1.39 6.25 8.84
CA LEU A 56 -0.30 5.91 7.92
C LEU A 56 -0.79 5.21 6.64
N LEU A 57 -1.98 4.61 6.71
CA LEU A 57 -2.63 3.95 5.58
C LEU A 57 -3.62 4.86 4.83
N GLY A 58 -3.78 6.12 5.26
CA GLY A 58 -4.74 7.05 4.66
C GLY A 58 -6.19 6.84 5.12
N PHE A 59 -6.41 6.11 6.22
CA PHE A 59 -7.72 5.83 6.82
C PHE A 59 -7.95 6.60 8.13
N ASP A 60 -7.44 7.83 8.20
CA ASP A 60 -7.51 8.68 9.39
C ASP A 60 -8.91 9.27 9.64
N ASN A 61 -9.74 9.37 8.61
CA ASN A 61 -11.12 9.81 8.76
C ASN A 61 -12.07 9.11 7.76
N PRO A 62 -13.40 9.02 8.08
CA PRO A 62 -14.38 8.30 7.25
C PRO A 62 -14.51 8.85 5.82
N ARG A 63 -14.32 10.15 5.60
CA ARG A 63 -14.38 10.78 4.28
C ARG A 63 -13.24 10.33 3.38
N LYS A 64 -12.01 10.31 3.91
CA LYS A 64 -10.84 9.81 3.17
C LYS A 64 -10.92 8.30 2.98
N ALA A 65 -11.43 7.57 3.97
CA ALA A 65 -11.52 6.12 3.93
C ALA A 65 -12.28 5.61 2.71
N LEU A 66 -13.43 6.22 2.37
CA LEU A 66 -14.21 5.85 1.18
C LEU A 66 -13.39 6.07 -0.11
N LEU A 67 -12.81 7.26 -0.26
CA LEU A 67 -12.02 7.61 -1.44
C LEU A 67 -10.79 6.71 -1.55
N THR A 68 -10.06 6.47 -0.46
CA THR A 68 -8.88 5.61 -0.44
C THR A 68 -9.24 4.17 -0.82
N THR A 69 -10.31 3.61 -0.26
CA THR A 69 -10.80 2.27 -0.60
C THR A 69 -11.06 2.12 -2.11
N ILE A 70 -11.77 3.09 -2.68
CA ILE A 70 -12.10 3.06 -4.11
C ILE A 70 -10.84 3.24 -4.97
N LYS A 71 -9.97 4.16 -4.59
CA LYS A 71 -8.71 4.40 -5.28
C LYS A 71 -7.87 3.12 -5.31
N GLU A 72 -7.64 2.48 -4.18
CA GLU A 72 -6.82 1.26 -4.09
C GLU A 72 -7.41 0.10 -4.90
N GLY A 73 -8.74 -0.05 -4.88
CA GLY A 73 -9.41 -1.09 -5.65
C GLY A 73 -9.32 -0.84 -7.17
N VAL A 74 -9.58 0.39 -7.60
CA VAL A 74 -9.51 0.78 -9.03
C VAL A 74 -8.08 0.72 -9.56
N ASP A 75 -7.11 1.22 -8.80
CA ASP A 75 -5.69 1.18 -9.17
C ASP A 75 -5.20 -0.27 -9.34
N ASN A 76 -5.61 -1.18 -8.45
CA ASN A 76 -5.29 -2.60 -8.56
C ASN A 76 -5.98 -3.26 -9.76
N SER A 77 -7.23 -2.90 -10.05
CA SER A 77 -7.97 -3.40 -11.20
C SER A 77 -7.36 -2.95 -12.53
N LEU A 78 -6.94 -1.68 -12.61
CA LEU A 78 -6.21 -1.14 -13.77
C LEU A 78 -4.89 -1.88 -13.98
N ASP A 79 -4.07 -1.99 -12.93
CA ASP A 79 -2.78 -2.67 -13.00
C ASP A 79 -2.94 -4.14 -13.43
N ALA A 80 -3.92 -4.86 -12.86
CA ALA A 80 -4.17 -6.26 -13.19
C ALA A 80 -4.59 -6.44 -14.65
N CYS A 81 -5.46 -5.59 -15.17
CA CYS A 81 -5.88 -5.62 -16.57
C CYS A 81 -4.72 -5.29 -17.51
N GLU A 82 -3.99 -4.22 -17.24
CA GLU A 82 -2.86 -3.78 -18.07
C GLU A 82 -1.72 -4.82 -18.07
N GLU A 83 -1.38 -5.38 -16.91
CA GLU A 83 -0.40 -6.48 -16.80
C GLU A 83 -0.85 -7.73 -17.55
N GLY A 84 -2.16 -7.99 -17.57
CA GLY A 84 -2.75 -9.08 -18.33
C GLY A 84 -2.92 -8.80 -19.84
N GLY A 85 -2.57 -7.59 -20.31
CA GLY A 85 -2.79 -7.18 -21.71
C GLY A 85 -4.27 -7.07 -22.08
N ILE A 86 -5.14 -6.81 -21.10
CA ILE A 86 -6.59 -6.76 -21.22
C ILE A 86 -7.05 -5.30 -21.14
N LEU A 87 -7.90 -4.85 -22.08
CA LEU A 87 -8.53 -3.53 -22.00
C LEU A 87 -9.45 -3.47 -20.77
N PRO A 88 -9.21 -2.57 -19.79
CA PRO A 88 -9.97 -2.58 -18.54
C PRO A 88 -11.44 -2.24 -18.74
N ASP A 89 -12.34 -3.00 -18.10
CA ASP A 89 -13.74 -2.70 -17.88
C ASP A 89 -14.03 -2.85 -16.39
N ILE A 90 -14.10 -1.73 -15.67
CA ILE A 90 -14.13 -1.69 -14.22
C ILE A 90 -15.48 -1.14 -13.76
N GLY A 91 -16.16 -1.91 -12.91
CA GLY A 91 -17.38 -1.52 -12.22
C GLY A 91 -17.07 -1.01 -10.82
N ILE A 92 -17.69 0.10 -10.42
CA ILE A 92 -17.61 0.69 -9.09
C ILE A 92 -19.03 0.91 -8.61
N LYS A 93 -19.44 0.27 -7.50
CA LYS A 93 -20.77 0.45 -6.91
C LYS A 93 -20.62 0.81 -5.45
N ILE A 94 -21.36 1.82 -5.01
CA ILE A 94 -21.38 2.27 -3.63
C ILE A 94 -22.83 2.19 -3.16
N HIS A 95 -23.09 1.33 -2.19
CA HIS A 95 -24.39 1.21 -1.54
C HIS A 95 -24.30 1.82 -0.15
N GLN A 96 -25.14 2.81 0.13
CA GLN A 96 -25.32 3.32 1.48
C GLN A 96 -26.24 2.35 2.24
N LEU A 97 -25.74 1.76 3.31
CA LEU A 97 -26.49 0.80 4.15
C LEU A 97 -27.15 1.51 5.33
N GLU A 98 -26.42 2.45 5.94
CA GLU A 98 -26.82 3.30 7.05
C GLU A 98 -26.22 4.70 6.84
N GLU A 99 -26.49 5.66 7.72
CA GLU A 99 -26.03 7.04 7.57
C GLU A 99 -24.52 7.16 7.35
N ASP A 100 -23.73 6.38 8.08
CA ASP A 100 -22.26 6.36 8.07
C ASP A 100 -21.67 5.03 7.59
N ARG A 101 -22.50 4.10 7.09
CA ARG A 101 -22.09 2.76 6.69
C ARG A 101 -22.32 2.51 5.21
N PHE A 102 -21.27 2.13 4.52
CA PHE A 102 -21.29 1.92 3.07
C PHE A 102 -20.75 0.55 2.71
N ARG A 103 -21.31 -0.04 1.67
CA ARG A 103 -20.74 -1.20 0.97
C ARG A 103 -20.16 -0.73 -0.34
N VAL A 104 -18.88 -0.98 -0.54
CA VAL A 104 -18.14 -0.71 -1.78
C VAL A 104 -17.94 -2.02 -2.51
N ILE A 105 -18.27 -2.05 -3.80
CA ILE A 105 -18.05 -3.17 -4.71
C ILE A 105 -17.24 -2.64 -5.88
N ILE A 106 -16.09 -3.25 -6.13
CA ILE A 106 -15.25 -2.96 -7.29
C ILE A 106 -15.03 -4.27 -8.03
N ASP A 107 -15.35 -4.29 -9.31
CA ASP A 107 -15.20 -5.46 -10.15
C ASP A 107 -14.49 -5.12 -11.46
N ASP A 108 -13.64 -6.01 -11.94
CA ASP A 108 -12.85 -5.88 -13.16
C ASP A 108 -13.01 -7.09 -14.07
N ASN A 109 -12.51 -6.94 -15.29
CA ASN A 109 -12.40 -8.00 -16.29
C ASN A 109 -10.94 -8.49 -16.46
N GLY A 110 -10.09 -8.32 -15.46
CA GLY A 110 -8.68 -8.72 -15.48
C GLY A 110 -8.49 -10.24 -15.55
N PRO A 111 -7.26 -10.74 -15.42
CA PRO A 111 -6.96 -12.17 -15.56
C PRO A 111 -7.53 -13.04 -14.43
N GLY A 112 -8.07 -12.44 -13.38
CA GLY A 112 -8.48 -13.10 -12.15
C GLY A 112 -7.30 -13.49 -11.27
N ILE A 113 -7.62 -14.03 -10.09
CA ILE A 113 -6.65 -14.43 -9.07
C ILE A 113 -6.85 -15.91 -8.78
N VAL A 114 -5.75 -16.67 -8.73
CA VAL A 114 -5.80 -18.09 -8.35
C VAL A 114 -6.21 -18.23 -6.88
N LYS A 115 -7.00 -19.23 -6.56
CA LYS A 115 -7.62 -19.44 -5.25
C LYS A 115 -6.61 -19.31 -4.08
N GLU A 116 -5.47 -19.95 -4.20
CA GLU A 116 -4.43 -20.03 -3.17
C GLU A 116 -3.81 -18.66 -2.82
N GLN A 117 -3.97 -17.68 -3.72
CA GLN A 117 -3.46 -16.32 -3.53
C GLN A 117 -4.51 -15.35 -3.02
N MET A 118 -5.81 -15.61 -3.24
CA MET A 118 -6.89 -14.68 -2.87
C MET A 118 -6.84 -14.30 -1.40
N SER A 119 -6.81 -15.29 -0.51
CA SER A 119 -6.78 -15.03 0.94
C SER A 119 -5.54 -14.25 1.38
N LYS A 120 -4.39 -14.50 0.76
CA LYS A 120 -3.13 -13.84 1.10
C LYS A 120 -3.10 -12.37 0.64
N ILE A 121 -3.59 -12.09 -0.58
CA ILE A 121 -3.61 -10.74 -1.15
C ILE A 121 -4.52 -9.81 -0.34
N PHE A 122 -5.69 -10.31 0.07
CA PHE A 122 -6.69 -9.46 0.74
C PHE A 122 -6.68 -9.57 2.26
N GLY A 123 -6.12 -10.63 2.84
CA GLY A 123 -6.12 -10.91 4.27
C GLY A 123 -4.75 -10.95 4.92
N LYS A 124 -3.70 -10.40 4.27
CA LYS A 124 -2.36 -10.25 4.85
C LYS A 124 -1.75 -8.92 4.43
N LEU A 125 -1.31 -8.13 5.40
CA LEU A 125 -0.57 -6.90 5.11
C LEU A 125 0.86 -7.21 4.68
N LEU A 126 1.43 -6.35 3.83
CA LEU A 126 2.78 -6.50 3.28
C LEU A 126 2.95 -7.82 2.48
N TYR A 127 1.91 -8.19 1.73
CA TYR A 127 1.96 -9.32 0.81
C TYR A 127 1.61 -8.86 -0.61
N GLY A 128 2.50 -9.11 -1.56
CA GLY A 128 2.31 -8.76 -2.98
C GLY A 128 3.60 -8.85 -3.79
N SER A 129 3.48 -8.83 -5.11
CA SER A 129 4.60 -8.87 -6.05
C SER A 129 5.31 -7.53 -6.24
N LYS A 130 4.62 -6.41 -5.94
CA LYS A 130 5.09 -5.05 -6.24
C LYS A 130 6.26 -4.59 -5.36
N PHE A 131 6.48 -5.19 -4.18
CA PHE A 131 7.58 -4.84 -3.27
C PHE A 131 8.98 -5.03 -3.86
N HIS A 132 9.12 -5.96 -4.79
CA HIS A 132 10.41 -6.33 -5.37
C HIS A 132 10.60 -5.81 -6.79
N SER A 133 9.58 -5.17 -7.37
CA SER A 133 9.62 -4.62 -8.72
C SER A 133 10.08 -3.17 -8.69
N ARG A 134 11.06 -2.84 -9.54
CA ARG A 134 11.56 -1.47 -9.75
C ARG A 134 10.89 -0.79 -10.95
N ARG A 135 9.72 -1.24 -11.34
CA ARG A 135 8.90 -0.61 -12.37
C ARG A 135 7.83 0.29 -11.74
N GLN A 136 7.46 1.33 -12.45
CA GLN A 136 6.36 2.18 -12.04
C GLN A 136 5.05 1.39 -12.10
N SER A 137 4.30 1.39 -11.01
CA SER A 137 2.92 0.87 -10.90
C SER A 137 2.10 1.85 -10.07
N ARG A 138 0.76 1.78 -10.17
CA ARG A 138 -0.13 2.68 -9.39
C ARG A 138 -0.05 2.39 -7.89
N GLY A 139 -0.14 1.14 -7.50
CA GLY A 139 -0.09 0.70 -6.10
C GLY A 139 1.32 0.32 -5.64
N GLN A 140 2.26 1.28 -5.53
CA GLN A 140 3.67 1.00 -5.18
C GLN A 140 3.86 0.36 -3.80
N GLN A 141 3.02 0.68 -2.83
CA GLN A 141 3.16 0.18 -1.45
C GLN A 141 2.65 -1.24 -1.25
N GLY A 142 1.84 -1.80 -2.16
CA GLY A 142 1.32 -3.17 -2.10
C GLY A 142 0.48 -3.51 -0.85
N ILE A 143 0.01 -2.50 -0.11
CA ILE A 143 -0.75 -2.69 1.14
C ILE A 143 -2.17 -2.10 1.07
N GLY A 144 -2.49 -1.28 0.06
CA GLY A 144 -3.69 -0.45 0.06
C GLY A 144 -4.99 -1.24 0.13
N ILE A 145 -5.14 -2.29 -0.67
CA ILE A 145 -6.39 -3.08 -0.67
C ILE A 145 -6.55 -3.91 0.61
N SER A 146 -5.47 -4.46 1.16
CA SER A 146 -5.52 -5.16 2.45
C SER A 146 -5.74 -4.19 3.61
N ALA A 147 -5.26 -2.94 3.50
CA ALA A 147 -5.55 -1.87 4.44
C ALA A 147 -7.02 -1.43 4.40
N ALA A 148 -7.62 -1.37 3.21
CA ALA A 148 -9.06 -1.12 3.07
C ALA A 148 -9.89 -2.23 3.74
N GLY A 149 -9.52 -3.50 3.55
CA GLY A 149 -10.11 -4.64 4.23
C GLY A 149 -9.94 -4.57 5.75
N LEU A 150 -8.75 -4.22 6.22
CA LEU A 150 -8.45 -4.01 7.64
C LEU A 150 -9.34 -2.91 8.24
N TYR A 151 -9.44 -1.76 7.58
CA TYR A 151 -10.29 -0.66 8.03
C TYR A 151 -11.77 -1.05 8.07
N GLY A 152 -12.28 -1.72 7.02
CA GLY A 152 -13.64 -2.26 7.00
C GLY A 152 -13.90 -3.20 8.16
N GLN A 153 -13.00 -4.15 8.43
CA GLN A 153 -13.11 -5.08 9.55
C GLN A 153 -13.07 -4.38 10.92
N MET A 154 -12.25 -3.35 11.08
CA MET A 154 -12.16 -2.58 12.34
C MET A 154 -13.43 -1.78 12.61
N THR A 155 -14.06 -1.22 11.58
CA THR A 155 -15.21 -0.34 11.75
C THR A 155 -16.55 -1.07 11.75
N THR A 156 -16.62 -2.21 11.07
CA THR A 156 -17.89 -2.96 10.92
C THR A 156 -17.87 -4.36 11.53
N GLY A 157 -16.70 -4.87 11.93
CA GLY A 157 -16.53 -6.26 12.36
C GLY A 157 -16.57 -7.28 11.21
N LYS A 158 -16.85 -6.85 9.97
CA LYS A 158 -16.97 -7.73 8.81
C LYS A 158 -15.67 -7.77 8.01
N GLY A 159 -15.33 -8.97 7.54
CA GLY A 159 -14.24 -9.15 6.57
C GLY A 159 -14.62 -8.68 5.17
N VAL A 160 -13.71 -8.84 4.25
CA VAL A 160 -13.93 -8.62 2.82
C VAL A 160 -14.49 -9.86 2.15
N VAL A 161 -15.23 -9.66 1.07
CA VAL A 161 -15.68 -10.75 0.20
C VAL A 161 -15.02 -10.56 -1.17
N ILE A 162 -14.37 -11.60 -1.66
CA ILE A 162 -13.70 -11.60 -2.95
C ILE A 162 -14.33 -12.66 -3.83
N THR A 163 -14.75 -12.30 -5.03
CA THR A 163 -15.12 -13.25 -6.07
C THR A 163 -14.08 -13.14 -7.19
N SER A 164 -13.47 -14.25 -7.58
CA SER A 164 -12.50 -14.23 -8.67
C SER A 164 -12.63 -15.45 -9.55
N LYS A 165 -12.41 -15.23 -10.85
CA LYS A 165 -12.43 -16.26 -11.88
C LYS A 165 -11.25 -16.02 -12.81
N THR A 166 -10.39 -17.01 -12.92
CA THR A 166 -9.33 -17.01 -13.94
C THR A 166 -9.87 -17.42 -15.30
N ILE A 167 -9.13 -17.14 -16.37
CA ILE A 167 -9.55 -17.42 -17.76
C ILE A 167 -9.99 -18.90 -17.96
N LYS A 168 -9.34 -19.84 -17.29
CA LYS A 168 -9.60 -21.27 -17.40
C LYS A 168 -10.28 -21.87 -16.17
N GLY A 169 -10.47 -21.08 -15.12
CA GLY A 169 -11.01 -21.54 -13.83
C GLY A 169 -12.51 -21.36 -13.67
N LYS A 170 -13.00 -21.85 -12.55
CA LYS A 170 -14.36 -21.57 -12.06
C LYS A 170 -14.34 -20.29 -11.21
N ALA A 171 -15.49 -19.65 -11.06
CA ALA A 171 -15.63 -18.52 -10.16
C ALA A 171 -15.65 -19.01 -8.72
N ILE A 172 -14.80 -18.43 -7.88
CA ILE A 172 -14.71 -18.73 -6.45
C ILE A 172 -15.01 -17.47 -5.68
N ARG A 173 -15.92 -17.57 -4.73
CA ARG A 173 -16.26 -16.54 -3.75
C ARG A 173 -15.64 -16.90 -2.41
N LEU A 174 -14.89 -15.97 -1.83
CA LEU A 174 -14.15 -16.18 -0.60
C LEU A 174 -14.42 -15.04 0.37
N GLY A 175 -14.87 -15.35 1.59
CA GLY A 175 -14.91 -14.42 2.70
C GLY A 175 -13.58 -14.45 3.44
N VAL A 176 -12.97 -13.29 3.69
CA VAL A 176 -11.64 -13.19 4.30
C VAL A 176 -11.64 -12.13 5.40
N GLN A 177 -11.11 -12.49 6.56
CA GLN A 177 -10.76 -11.60 7.66
C GLN A 177 -9.26 -11.61 7.89
N LEU A 178 -8.75 -10.57 8.51
CA LEU A 178 -7.36 -10.48 8.96
C LEU A 178 -7.27 -10.85 10.45
N ASP A 179 -6.44 -11.83 10.79
CA ASP A 179 -6.02 -12.04 12.20
C ASP A 179 -5.02 -10.94 12.59
N PHE A 180 -5.49 -10.01 13.40
CA PHE A 180 -4.70 -8.85 13.84
C PHE A 180 -3.43 -9.23 14.60
N THR A 181 -3.46 -10.34 15.32
CA THR A 181 -2.31 -10.77 16.15
C THR A 181 -1.23 -11.42 15.30
N LYS A 182 -1.63 -12.25 14.33
CA LYS A 182 -0.73 -13.10 13.56
C LYS A 182 -0.42 -12.56 12.16
N ASN A 183 -1.09 -11.49 11.71
CA ASN A 183 -1.05 -11.00 10.32
C ASN A 183 -1.28 -12.15 9.31
N LYS A 184 -2.31 -12.96 9.56
CA LYS A 184 -2.67 -14.10 8.71
C LYS A 184 -4.12 -13.98 8.24
N PRO A 185 -4.43 -14.42 7.01
CA PRO A 185 -5.81 -14.49 6.56
C PRO A 185 -6.59 -15.57 7.34
N LEU A 186 -7.81 -15.21 7.73
CA LEU A 186 -8.83 -16.12 8.24
C LEU A 186 -9.94 -16.21 7.21
N ILE A 187 -10.15 -17.40 6.66
CA ILE A 187 -11.21 -17.66 5.70
C ILE A 187 -12.52 -17.85 6.49
N THR A 188 -13.53 -17.02 6.21
CA THR A 188 -14.83 -17.04 6.88
C THR A 188 -15.92 -17.72 6.07
N GLY A 189 -15.67 -17.98 4.79
CA GLY A 189 -16.55 -18.69 3.89
C GLY A 189 -15.90 -18.92 2.54
N GLU A 190 -16.25 -20.03 1.89
CA GLU A 190 -15.79 -20.37 0.56
C GLU A 190 -16.95 -20.99 -0.22
N GLU A 191 -17.15 -20.53 -1.45
CA GLU A 191 -18.18 -21.00 -2.34
C GLU A 191 -17.66 -21.03 -3.78
N GLU A 192 -17.90 -22.12 -4.49
CA GLU A 192 -17.69 -22.22 -5.93
C GLU A 192 -19.00 -21.80 -6.63
N LEU A 193 -18.95 -20.73 -7.40
CA LEU A 193 -20.12 -20.22 -8.13
C LEU A 193 -20.29 -20.98 -9.46
N GLY A 194 -21.48 -21.50 -9.71
CA GLY A 194 -21.79 -22.16 -10.98
C GLY A 194 -21.81 -21.19 -12.15
N ASP A 195 -22.35 -19.99 -11.93
CA ASP A 195 -22.41 -18.91 -12.92
C ASP A 195 -21.93 -17.60 -12.30
N TRP A 196 -21.27 -16.79 -13.11
CA TRP A 196 -20.79 -15.47 -12.73
C TRP A 196 -20.91 -14.54 -13.94
N ASP A 197 -21.32 -13.31 -13.69
CA ASP A 197 -21.64 -12.30 -14.68
C ASP A 197 -20.46 -11.82 -15.55
N ARG A 198 -19.20 -12.24 -15.21
CA ARG A 198 -17.99 -11.95 -15.98
C ARG A 198 -17.33 -13.23 -16.48
N LYS A 199 -16.72 -13.15 -17.66
CA LYS A 199 -15.97 -14.28 -18.23
C LYS A 199 -14.75 -14.65 -17.36
N HIS A 200 -14.06 -13.65 -16.87
CA HIS A 200 -12.93 -13.70 -15.93
C HIS A 200 -12.78 -12.33 -15.25
N GLY A 201 -11.98 -12.24 -14.20
CA GLY A 201 -11.74 -11.01 -13.46
C GLY A 201 -11.85 -11.19 -11.95
N THR A 202 -11.92 -10.08 -11.25
CA THR A 202 -12.02 -10.06 -9.78
C THR A 202 -13.08 -9.07 -9.35
N ARG A 203 -13.83 -9.42 -8.30
CA ARG A 203 -14.75 -8.53 -7.57
C ARG A 203 -14.31 -8.48 -6.12
N PHE A 204 -14.08 -7.29 -5.64
CA PHE A 204 -13.78 -6.98 -4.25
C PHE A 204 -14.97 -6.27 -3.61
N GLU A 205 -15.42 -6.77 -2.46
CA GLU A 205 -16.52 -6.20 -1.70
C GLU A 205 -16.08 -5.94 -0.27
N VAL A 206 -16.36 -4.75 0.24
CA VAL A 206 -16.06 -4.37 1.63
C VAL A 206 -17.17 -3.48 2.19
N GLU A 207 -17.53 -3.71 3.46
CA GLU A 207 -18.32 -2.76 4.24
C GLU A 207 -17.39 -1.95 5.14
N LEU A 208 -17.64 -0.65 5.24
CA LEU A 208 -16.83 0.25 6.04
C LEU A 208 -17.66 1.44 6.54
N GLU A 209 -17.24 2.00 7.68
CA GLU A 209 -17.70 3.30 8.12
C GLU A 209 -17.08 4.39 7.25
N ALA A 210 -17.91 5.24 6.65
CA ALA A 210 -17.47 6.23 5.69
C ALA A 210 -18.43 7.43 5.62
N THR A 211 -17.98 8.45 4.92
CA THR A 211 -18.81 9.60 4.56
C THR A 211 -18.72 9.84 3.06
N TYR A 212 -19.85 9.81 2.37
CA TYR A 212 -19.92 10.14 0.96
C TYR A 212 -20.18 11.64 0.77
N GLN A 213 -19.35 12.28 0.00
CA GLN A 213 -19.52 13.70 -0.37
C GLN A 213 -19.30 13.89 -1.87
N ARG A 214 -20.01 14.87 -2.43
CA ARG A 214 -19.87 15.31 -3.82
C ARG A 214 -18.90 16.50 -3.93
N GLY A 215 -18.45 16.80 -5.14
CA GLY A 215 -17.61 17.97 -5.43
C GLY A 215 -16.12 17.62 -5.58
N LEU A 216 -15.26 18.60 -5.44
CA LEU A 216 -13.82 18.43 -5.58
C LEU A 216 -13.25 17.47 -4.53
N ARG A 217 -12.30 16.64 -4.93
CA ARG A 217 -11.66 15.61 -4.10
C ARG A 217 -12.65 14.58 -3.53
N SER A 218 -13.77 14.38 -4.22
CA SER A 218 -14.74 13.34 -3.92
C SER A 218 -14.46 12.08 -4.73
N VAL A 219 -15.22 11.01 -4.46
CA VAL A 219 -15.21 9.80 -5.30
C VAL A 219 -15.67 10.11 -6.72
N ASP A 220 -16.71 10.95 -6.90
CA ASP A 220 -17.19 11.35 -8.24
C ASP A 220 -16.09 12.03 -9.04
N ASP A 221 -15.35 12.95 -8.42
CA ASP A 221 -14.24 13.66 -9.03
C ASP A 221 -13.09 12.71 -9.40
N TYR A 222 -12.72 11.82 -8.48
CA TYR A 222 -11.69 10.79 -8.71
C TYR A 222 -12.04 9.89 -9.90
N VAL A 223 -13.27 9.34 -9.95
CA VAL A 223 -13.70 8.45 -11.03
C VAL A 223 -13.65 9.18 -12.39
N LYS A 224 -14.12 10.44 -12.43
CA LYS A 224 -14.05 11.27 -13.63
C LYS A 224 -12.61 11.51 -14.09
N GLN A 225 -11.72 11.89 -13.15
CA GLN A 225 -10.31 12.12 -13.47
C GLN A 225 -9.60 10.83 -13.90
N THR A 226 -9.93 9.70 -13.28
CA THR A 226 -9.40 8.38 -13.66
C THR A 226 -9.81 8.00 -15.09
N ALA A 227 -11.07 8.24 -15.47
CA ALA A 227 -11.54 8.02 -16.84
C ALA A 227 -10.77 8.86 -17.86
N VAL A 228 -10.51 10.13 -17.55
CA VAL A 228 -9.74 11.03 -18.42
C VAL A 228 -8.28 10.59 -18.53
N SER A 229 -7.67 10.19 -17.41
CA SER A 229 -6.25 9.80 -17.36
C SER A 229 -5.98 8.40 -17.95
N ASN A 230 -7.02 7.56 -18.08
CA ASN A 230 -6.92 6.20 -18.58
C ASN A 230 -7.89 5.99 -19.77
N PRO A 231 -7.62 6.60 -20.94
CA PRO A 231 -8.56 6.61 -22.06
C PRO A 231 -8.82 5.22 -22.68
N HIS A 232 -8.05 4.20 -22.33
CA HIS A 232 -8.21 2.81 -22.73
C HIS A 232 -9.18 2.02 -21.82
N THR A 233 -9.71 2.66 -20.78
CA THR A 233 -10.55 2.01 -19.74
C THR A 233 -12.02 2.40 -19.91
N THR A 234 -12.93 1.42 -19.79
CA THR A 234 -14.34 1.68 -19.54
C THR A 234 -14.58 1.64 -18.03
N LEU A 235 -15.14 2.73 -17.46
CA LEU A 235 -15.53 2.80 -16.05
C LEU A 235 -17.05 2.88 -15.95
N ARG A 236 -17.63 2.02 -15.10
CA ARG A 236 -19.06 1.99 -14.78
C ARG A 236 -19.22 2.33 -13.30
N TYR A 237 -19.78 3.50 -13.02
CA TYR A 237 -19.84 4.03 -11.68
C TYR A 237 -21.29 4.21 -11.21
N LEU A 238 -21.70 3.50 -10.18
CA LEU A 238 -22.98 3.64 -9.50
C LEU A 238 -22.74 4.31 -8.14
N PRO A 239 -23.00 5.64 -8.02
CA PRO A 239 -22.89 6.34 -6.75
C PRO A 239 -24.04 5.95 -5.80
N PRO A 240 -23.95 6.26 -4.49
CA PRO A 240 -25.03 6.01 -3.55
C PRO A 240 -26.33 6.69 -4.00
N ASN A 241 -27.44 6.00 -3.79
CA ASN A 241 -28.80 6.49 -4.10
C ASN A 241 -29.04 6.85 -5.58
N ALA A 242 -28.24 6.30 -6.51
CA ALA A 242 -28.49 6.37 -7.94
C ALA A 242 -29.10 5.05 -8.43
N GLU A 243 -30.06 5.14 -9.34
CA GLU A 243 -30.70 3.97 -9.98
C GLU A 243 -29.86 3.45 -11.15
N GLU A 244 -29.16 4.34 -11.85
CA GLU A 244 -28.38 4.01 -13.02
C GLU A 244 -26.89 4.34 -12.84
N ALA A 245 -26.04 3.47 -13.40
CA ALA A 245 -24.61 3.69 -13.43
C ALA A 245 -24.22 4.75 -14.47
N ARG A 246 -23.32 5.65 -14.11
CA ARG A 246 -22.63 6.53 -15.06
C ARG A 246 -21.56 5.72 -15.78
N VAL A 247 -21.59 5.71 -17.10
CA VAL A 247 -20.63 4.99 -17.92
C VAL A 247 -19.68 5.98 -18.59
N TYR A 248 -18.40 5.77 -18.39
CA TYR A 248 -17.31 6.46 -19.09
C TYR A 248 -16.70 5.46 -20.06
N GLU A 249 -17.12 5.56 -21.32
CA GLU A 249 -16.64 4.65 -22.37
C GLU A 249 -15.17 4.94 -22.71
N ARG A 250 -14.42 3.89 -23.02
CA ARG A 250 -13.04 4.03 -23.48
C ARG A 250 -12.95 4.78 -24.82
N ALA A 251 -11.99 5.68 -24.90
CA ALA A 251 -11.67 6.41 -26.12
C ALA A 251 -10.55 5.73 -26.95
N SER A 252 -9.71 4.89 -26.30
CA SER A 252 -8.63 4.14 -26.94
C SER A 252 -8.89 2.63 -26.85
N LYS A 253 -8.47 1.91 -27.89
CA LYS A 253 -8.51 0.44 -27.94
C LYS A 253 -7.12 -0.19 -27.76
N GLU A 254 -6.14 0.57 -27.34
CA GLU A 254 -4.77 0.12 -27.13
C GLU A 254 -4.45 0.06 -25.64
N VAL A 255 -3.96 -1.08 -25.18
CA VAL A 255 -3.45 -1.20 -23.81
C VAL A 255 -2.08 -0.52 -23.76
N PRO A 256 -1.81 0.36 -22.78
CA PRO A 256 -0.50 1.00 -22.65
C PRO A 256 0.62 -0.03 -22.53
N ALA A 257 1.78 0.29 -23.09
CA ALA A 257 2.97 -0.53 -22.89
C ALA A 257 3.33 -0.56 -21.39
N GLN A 258 3.66 -1.75 -20.91
CA GLN A 258 4.10 -1.88 -19.52
C GLN A 258 5.38 -1.09 -19.27
N ALA A 259 5.44 -0.42 -18.12
CA ALA A 259 6.65 0.26 -17.68
C ALA A 259 7.80 -0.76 -17.55
N ALA A 260 8.94 -0.45 -18.17
CA ALA A 260 10.13 -1.28 -18.04
C ALA A 260 10.74 -1.12 -16.63
N GLU A 261 11.33 -2.17 -16.11
CA GLU A 261 12.12 -2.07 -14.89
C GLU A 261 13.33 -1.16 -15.10
N ILE A 262 13.55 -0.25 -14.15
CA ILE A 262 14.69 0.66 -14.19
C ILE A 262 15.77 0.14 -13.27
N LYS A 263 17.00 0.04 -13.83
CA LYS A 263 18.19 -0.19 -13.01
C LYS A 263 18.44 1.04 -12.12
N PRO A 264 18.84 0.86 -10.85
CA PRO A 264 19.14 1.99 -9.99
C PRO A 264 20.32 2.82 -10.53
N HIS A 265 20.29 4.12 -10.27
CA HIS A 265 21.48 4.95 -10.49
C HIS A 265 22.51 4.62 -9.41
N PRO A 266 23.80 4.44 -9.75
CA PRO A 266 24.80 4.04 -8.77
C PRO A 266 24.88 4.94 -7.54
N TYR A 267 24.66 6.25 -7.69
CA TYR A 267 24.68 7.21 -6.57
C TYR A 267 23.49 7.07 -5.61
N GLY A 268 22.42 6.43 -6.03
CA GLY A 268 21.23 6.22 -5.21
C GLY A 268 21.25 4.93 -4.40
N VAL A 269 22.31 4.12 -4.52
CA VAL A 269 22.45 2.84 -3.81
C VAL A 269 23.40 3.03 -2.63
N GLU A 270 22.94 2.68 -1.43
CA GLU A 270 23.74 2.74 -0.21
C GLU A 270 24.64 1.50 -0.05
N LEU A 271 25.66 1.59 0.80
CA LEU A 271 26.63 0.49 1.02
C LEU A 271 25.96 -0.84 1.40
N GLY A 272 24.96 -0.81 2.29
CA GLY A 272 24.23 -2.01 2.70
C GLY A 272 23.45 -2.68 1.55
N GLU A 273 22.84 -1.86 0.70
CA GLU A 273 22.15 -2.32 -0.51
C GLU A 273 23.15 -2.86 -1.54
N LEU A 274 24.27 -2.17 -1.78
CA LEU A 274 25.34 -2.63 -2.65
C LEU A 274 25.87 -4.01 -2.21
N MET A 275 26.10 -4.20 -0.93
CA MET A 275 26.54 -5.49 -0.38
C MET A 275 25.50 -6.60 -0.60
N LYS A 276 24.22 -6.26 -0.50
CA LYS A 276 23.13 -7.21 -0.82
C LYS A 276 23.13 -7.53 -2.32
N MET A 277 23.21 -6.53 -3.18
CA MET A 277 23.26 -6.72 -4.65
C MET A 277 24.45 -7.58 -5.06
N LEU A 278 25.64 -7.37 -4.47
CA LEU A 278 26.82 -8.18 -4.72
C LEU A 278 26.63 -9.65 -4.36
N ARG A 279 25.86 -9.96 -3.32
CA ARG A 279 25.56 -11.36 -2.90
C ARG A 279 24.50 -12.03 -3.77
N ASP A 280 23.50 -11.25 -4.19
CA ASP A 280 22.29 -11.77 -4.83
C ASP A 280 22.40 -11.80 -6.37
N THR A 281 23.46 -11.19 -6.96
CA THR A 281 23.62 -11.10 -8.41
C THR A 281 23.98 -12.45 -9.07
N ASN A 282 23.50 -12.62 -10.31
CA ASN A 282 23.88 -13.73 -11.17
C ASN A 282 25.13 -13.41 -12.03
N SER A 283 25.64 -12.19 -11.99
CA SER A 283 26.82 -11.79 -12.78
C SER A 283 28.07 -12.51 -12.29
N ARG A 284 28.76 -13.15 -13.20
CA ARG A 284 30.00 -13.89 -12.88
C ARG A 284 31.14 -12.98 -12.46
N TRP A 285 31.27 -11.82 -13.11
CA TRP A 285 32.41 -10.90 -12.96
C TRP A 285 31.96 -9.53 -12.48
N LEU A 286 32.79 -8.85 -11.71
CA LEU A 286 32.49 -7.53 -11.15
C LEU A 286 32.21 -6.48 -12.23
N VAL A 287 32.91 -6.55 -13.37
CA VAL A 287 32.65 -5.66 -14.50
C VAL A 287 31.25 -5.87 -15.08
N GLY A 288 30.80 -7.13 -15.19
CA GLY A 288 29.44 -7.48 -15.62
C GLY A 288 28.40 -6.99 -14.63
N PHE A 289 28.61 -7.27 -13.34
CA PHE A 289 27.76 -6.78 -12.26
C PHE A 289 27.47 -5.28 -12.37
N LEU A 290 28.51 -4.46 -12.51
CA LEU A 290 28.35 -3.00 -12.59
C LEU A 290 27.56 -2.55 -13.83
N GLN A 291 27.67 -3.27 -14.96
CA GLN A 291 26.93 -2.96 -16.19
C GLN A 291 25.48 -3.47 -16.15
N GLU A 292 25.25 -4.60 -15.49
CA GLU A 292 23.95 -5.27 -15.48
C GLU A 292 23.04 -4.71 -14.39
N GLU A 293 23.59 -4.36 -13.24
CA GLU A 293 22.79 -3.93 -12.08
C GLU A 293 22.54 -2.42 -12.03
N PHE A 294 23.32 -1.61 -12.73
CA PHE A 294 23.21 -0.17 -12.69
C PHE A 294 22.85 0.47 -14.04
N CYS A 295 22.09 1.55 -14.01
CA CYS A 295 21.90 2.39 -15.18
C CYS A 295 23.12 3.28 -15.40
N ARG A 296 23.32 3.71 -16.66
CA ARG A 296 24.42 4.61 -17.10
C ARG A 296 25.85 4.10 -16.84
N VAL A 297 26.03 2.87 -16.42
CA VAL A 297 27.35 2.28 -16.24
C VAL A 297 27.67 1.36 -17.42
N GLY A 298 28.33 1.91 -18.42
CA GLY A 298 28.91 1.12 -19.52
C GLY A 298 30.28 0.55 -19.11
N ARG A 299 30.87 -0.30 -19.98
CA ARG A 299 32.14 -1.00 -19.71
C ARG A 299 33.27 -0.04 -19.28
N LYS A 300 33.41 1.13 -19.95
CA LYS A 300 34.44 2.12 -19.61
C LYS A 300 34.31 2.62 -18.17
N LYS A 301 33.08 2.94 -17.76
CA LYS A 301 32.79 3.42 -16.39
C LYS A 301 32.93 2.31 -15.36
N ALA A 302 32.53 1.09 -15.69
CA ALA A 302 32.73 -0.07 -14.82
C ALA A 302 34.23 -0.32 -14.53
N LEU A 303 35.07 -0.25 -15.55
CA LEU A 303 36.51 -0.40 -15.39
C LEU A 303 37.14 0.75 -14.57
N GLU A 304 36.75 2.00 -14.81
CA GLU A 304 37.16 3.16 -14.04
C GLU A 304 36.81 3.01 -12.54
N ILE A 305 35.59 2.54 -12.23
CA ILE A 305 35.17 2.29 -10.85
C ILE A 305 36.00 1.19 -10.21
N ILE A 306 36.22 0.06 -10.92
CA ILE A 306 36.99 -1.08 -10.44
C ILE A 306 38.45 -0.68 -10.16
N GLU A 307 39.08 0.09 -11.04
CA GLU A 307 40.42 0.60 -10.87
C GLU A 307 40.56 1.51 -9.65
N LEU A 308 39.62 2.46 -9.49
CA LEU A 308 39.55 3.33 -8.33
C LEU A 308 39.34 2.57 -7.01
N ALA A 309 38.57 1.46 -7.06
CA ALA A 309 38.36 0.59 -5.92
C ALA A 309 39.56 -0.34 -5.65
N LYS A 310 40.56 -0.40 -6.53
CA LYS A 310 41.71 -1.32 -6.51
C LYS A 310 41.28 -2.80 -6.52
N LEU A 311 40.23 -3.11 -7.27
CA LEU A 311 39.68 -4.47 -7.43
C LEU A 311 40.02 -5.02 -8.82
N GLY A 312 39.87 -6.32 -9.00
CA GLY A 312 40.02 -6.98 -10.30
C GLY A 312 38.74 -6.99 -11.10
N GLU A 313 38.80 -6.73 -12.42
CA GLU A 313 37.62 -6.81 -13.29
C GLU A 313 36.94 -8.19 -13.31
N LYS A 314 37.75 -9.25 -13.08
CA LYS A 314 37.31 -10.65 -12.98
C LYS A 314 37.09 -11.12 -11.54
N SER A 315 37.02 -10.20 -10.57
CA SER A 315 36.60 -10.55 -9.21
C SER A 315 35.16 -11.05 -9.22
N TYR A 316 34.88 -12.06 -8.38
CA TYR A 316 33.52 -12.58 -8.21
C TYR A 316 32.73 -11.67 -7.28
N PRO A 317 31.60 -11.06 -7.71
CA PRO A 317 30.82 -10.17 -6.85
C PRO A 317 30.44 -10.82 -5.51
N THR A 318 30.05 -12.09 -5.54
CA THR A 318 29.62 -12.85 -4.35
C THR A 318 30.73 -13.13 -3.33
N ARG A 319 32.01 -12.85 -3.69
CA ARG A 319 33.18 -13.05 -2.84
C ARG A 319 33.82 -11.75 -2.37
N ILE A 320 33.24 -10.61 -2.74
CA ILE A 320 33.72 -9.28 -2.32
C ILE A 320 33.56 -9.15 -0.80
N ALA A 321 34.65 -8.90 -0.09
CA ALA A 321 34.65 -8.66 1.35
C ALA A 321 34.04 -7.29 1.68
N ARG A 322 33.70 -7.04 2.94
CA ARG A 322 33.07 -5.81 3.37
C ARG A 322 33.93 -4.58 3.08
N GLU A 323 35.23 -4.67 3.33
CA GLU A 323 36.21 -3.60 3.09
C GLU A 323 36.34 -3.30 1.59
N GLU A 324 36.29 -4.33 0.75
CA GLU A 324 36.31 -4.20 -0.69
C GLU A 324 34.98 -3.58 -1.21
N ALA A 325 33.84 -3.95 -0.62
CA ALA A 325 32.54 -3.35 -0.95
C ALA A 325 32.49 -1.87 -0.56
N ASP A 326 33.09 -1.46 0.57
CA ASP A 326 33.22 -0.06 0.97
C ASP A 326 34.13 0.70 0.00
N ALA A 327 35.25 0.11 -0.42
CA ALA A 327 36.13 0.70 -1.43
C ALA A 327 35.41 0.89 -2.78
N LEU A 328 34.63 -0.13 -3.21
CA LEU A 328 33.79 -0.07 -4.41
C LEU A 328 32.72 1.01 -4.32
N TYR A 329 32.04 1.11 -3.19
CA TYR A 329 31.06 2.15 -2.93
C TYR A 329 31.65 3.54 -3.03
N ARG A 330 32.81 3.78 -2.39
CA ARG A 330 33.51 5.07 -2.47
C ARG A 330 33.99 5.38 -3.88
N ALA A 331 34.43 4.38 -4.64
CA ALA A 331 34.82 4.53 -6.03
C ALA A 331 33.64 4.94 -6.91
N ILE A 332 32.46 4.32 -6.71
CA ILE A 332 31.19 4.69 -7.37
C ILE A 332 30.88 6.17 -7.12
N GLN A 333 30.93 6.62 -5.85
CA GLN A 333 30.60 8.01 -5.49
C GLN A 333 31.60 9.04 -6.06
N LYS A 334 32.85 8.64 -6.36
CA LYS A 334 33.87 9.50 -6.94
C LYS A 334 33.87 9.52 -8.47
N THR A 335 33.34 8.49 -9.11
CA THR A 335 33.30 8.38 -10.57
C THR A 335 32.18 9.24 -11.15
N LYS A 336 32.47 10.07 -12.11
CA LYS A 336 31.45 10.85 -12.83
C LYS A 336 30.68 9.95 -13.79
N ILE A 337 29.44 9.65 -13.45
CA ILE A 337 28.52 8.77 -14.21
C ILE A 337 27.49 9.59 -14.97
#